data_38253277eeb494d3549f6776e31caf48
#
_entry.id   38253277eeb494d3549f6776e31caf48
#
_cell.length_a   1.000
_cell.length_b   1.000
_cell.length_c   1.000
_cell.angle_alpha   90.00
_cell.angle_beta   90.00
_cell.angle_gamma   90.00
#
_symmetry.space_group_name_H-M   'P 1'
#
loop_
_entity.id
_entity.type
_entity.pdbx_description
1 polymer ?
#
loop_
_entity_poly.entity_id
_entity_poly.type
_entity_poly.pdbx_seq_one_letter_code
_entity_poly.pdbx_strand_id
1 'polypeptide(L)'
;LYDNSSKKYVPGTKFEDILNLYKFDQQLSSLIFSMISKIEVALRVRLVDALLIHNDSLILHDSSIFKQKQLYWKNMSAIASQIARSNDVFIKHNFDKHDGEVPIWAVVEILSFGTLSKIIKNLKTGIGSSYSILASNYQYKSKKGNSVNPSQKMLTSWIQGVSVLRN
;
A
#
# COMPACT_ATOMS: atom_id res chain seq x y z
N LEU A 1 -32.98 3.38 -7.23
CA LEU A 1 -33.95 2.49 -7.89
C LEU A 1 -34.61 1.50 -6.91
N TYR A 2 -33.98 1.18 -5.78
CA TYR A 2 -34.52 0.30 -4.74
C TYR A 2 -34.60 1.05 -3.43
N ASP A 3 -35.79 1.07 -2.83
CA ASP A 3 -36.02 1.68 -1.53
C ASP A 3 -35.86 0.64 -0.43
N ASN A 4 -34.80 0.76 0.36
CA ASN A 4 -34.51 -0.16 1.46
C ASN A 4 -35.53 -0.11 2.60
N SER A 5 -36.26 0.99 2.75
CA SER A 5 -37.27 1.17 3.81
C SER A 5 -38.54 0.41 3.49
N SER A 6 -38.98 0.46 2.26
CA SER A 6 -40.18 -0.25 1.77
C SER A 6 -39.88 -1.64 1.19
N LYS A 7 -38.61 -2.00 1.03
CA LYS A 7 -38.14 -3.24 0.36
C LYS A 7 -38.75 -3.42 -1.04
N LYS A 8 -38.97 -2.34 -1.77
CA LYS A 8 -39.57 -2.33 -3.12
C LYS A 8 -38.75 -1.44 -4.06
N TYR A 9 -38.88 -1.70 -5.34
CA TYR A 9 -38.37 -0.79 -6.36
C TYR A 9 -39.22 0.46 -6.42
N VAL A 10 -38.58 1.59 -6.70
CA VAL A 10 -39.26 2.86 -6.90
C VAL A 10 -40.24 2.70 -8.08
N PRO A 11 -41.50 3.17 -7.96
CA PRO A 11 -42.47 3.09 -9.04
C PRO A 11 -41.93 3.67 -10.36
N GLY A 12 -42.11 2.95 -11.47
CA GLY A 12 -41.56 3.33 -12.77
C GLY A 12 -40.17 2.79 -13.11
N THR A 13 -39.49 2.12 -12.17
CA THR A 13 -38.21 1.47 -12.44
C THR A 13 -38.40 0.33 -13.45
N LYS A 14 -37.68 0.41 -14.58
CA LYS A 14 -37.65 -0.63 -15.59
C LYS A 14 -36.46 -1.57 -15.38
N PHE A 15 -36.58 -2.80 -15.89
CA PHE A 15 -35.47 -3.76 -15.84
C PHE A 15 -34.20 -3.22 -16.51
N GLU A 16 -34.36 -2.47 -17.62
CA GLU A 16 -33.27 -1.84 -18.35
C GLU A 16 -32.48 -0.83 -17.48
N ASP A 17 -33.14 -0.10 -16.59
CA ASP A 17 -32.51 0.85 -15.67
C ASP A 17 -31.60 0.11 -14.69
N ILE A 18 -32.07 -1.03 -14.18
CA ILE A 18 -31.30 -1.89 -13.27
C ILE A 18 -30.11 -2.49 -14.00
N LEU A 19 -30.30 -2.98 -15.22
CA LEU A 19 -29.24 -3.56 -16.03
C LEU A 19 -28.16 -2.53 -16.39
N ASN A 20 -28.56 -1.31 -16.72
CA ASN A 20 -27.64 -0.22 -17.02
C ASN A 20 -26.84 0.19 -15.80
N LEU A 21 -27.47 0.27 -14.63
CA LEU A 21 -26.78 0.53 -13.37
C LEU A 21 -25.75 -0.58 -13.04
N TYR A 22 -26.14 -1.83 -13.21
CA TYR A 22 -25.25 -2.98 -13.01
C TYR A 22 -24.02 -2.94 -13.94
N LYS A 23 -24.24 -2.67 -15.24
CA LYS A 23 -23.15 -2.53 -16.22
C LYS A 23 -22.22 -1.37 -15.87
N PHE A 24 -22.79 -0.22 -15.47
CA PHE A 24 -22.02 0.93 -15.01
C PHE A 24 -21.16 0.59 -13.80
N ASP A 25 -21.72 -0.07 -12.80
CA ASP A 25 -21.00 -0.48 -11.57
C ASP A 25 -19.86 -1.44 -11.90
N GLN A 26 -20.07 -2.41 -12.77
CA GLN A 26 -19.01 -3.32 -13.23
C GLN A 26 -17.87 -2.59 -13.96
N GLN A 27 -18.20 -1.66 -14.85
CA GLN A 27 -17.20 -0.88 -15.58
C GLN A 27 -16.41 0.03 -14.63
N LEU A 28 -17.10 0.70 -13.72
CA LEU A 28 -16.47 1.55 -12.71
C LEU A 28 -15.56 0.74 -11.80
N SER A 29 -16.01 -0.41 -11.30
CA SER A 29 -15.22 -1.32 -10.46
C SER A 29 -13.97 -1.79 -11.19
N SER A 30 -14.08 -2.23 -12.43
CA SER A 30 -12.94 -2.65 -13.25
C SER A 30 -11.91 -1.54 -13.43
N LEU A 31 -12.35 -0.32 -13.69
CA LEU A 31 -11.48 0.84 -13.82
C LEU A 31 -10.75 1.16 -12.51
N ILE A 32 -11.48 1.18 -11.39
CA ILE A 32 -10.93 1.41 -10.06
C ILE A 32 -9.90 0.34 -9.70
N PHE A 33 -10.18 -0.94 -9.90
CA PHE A 33 -9.25 -2.03 -9.64
C PHE A 33 -7.97 -1.92 -10.47
N SER A 34 -8.08 -1.56 -11.74
CA SER A 34 -6.91 -1.32 -12.60
C SER A 34 -6.03 -0.20 -12.07
N MET A 35 -6.63 0.90 -11.61
CA MET A 35 -5.89 2.03 -11.01
C MET A 35 -5.22 1.64 -9.68
N ILE A 36 -5.94 0.94 -8.81
CA ILE A 36 -5.43 0.48 -7.50
C ILE A 36 -4.21 -0.42 -7.70
N SER A 37 -4.27 -1.37 -8.64
CA SER A 37 -3.15 -2.28 -8.92
C SER A 37 -1.90 -1.51 -9.37
N LYS A 38 -2.04 -0.49 -10.20
CA LYS A 38 -0.90 0.37 -10.61
C LYS A 38 -0.32 1.15 -9.44
N ILE A 39 -1.18 1.70 -8.56
CA ILE A 39 -0.74 2.42 -7.36
C ILE A 39 0.00 1.48 -6.41
N GLU A 40 -0.49 0.26 -6.24
CA GLU A 40 0.12 -0.75 -5.37
C GLU A 40 1.53 -1.12 -5.84
N VAL A 41 1.69 -1.44 -7.13
CA VAL A 41 3.01 -1.73 -7.72
C VAL A 41 3.95 -0.53 -7.59
N ALA A 42 3.48 0.66 -7.95
CA ALA A 42 4.31 1.87 -7.84
C ALA A 42 4.74 2.14 -6.40
N LEU A 43 3.87 1.92 -5.41
CA LEU A 43 4.21 2.11 -4.00
C LEU A 43 5.30 1.12 -3.55
N ARG A 44 5.21 -0.16 -3.94
CA ARG A 44 6.24 -1.16 -3.62
C ARG A 44 7.60 -0.75 -4.19
N VAL A 45 7.66 -0.45 -5.47
CA VAL A 45 8.91 -0.04 -6.14
C VAL A 45 9.51 1.19 -5.45
N ARG A 46 8.70 2.25 -5.24
CA ARG A 46 9.19 3.49 -4.62
C ARG A 46 9.62 3.32 -3.16
N LEU A 47 8.98 2.40 -2.43
CA LEU A 47 9.40 2.08 -1.05
C LEU A 47 10.74 1.35 -1.05
N VAL A 48 10.94 0.39 -1.95
CA VAL A 48 12.23 -0.30 -2.11
C VAL A 48 13.33 0.69 -2.47
N ASP A 49 13.13 1.53 -3.49
CA ASP A 49 14.11 2.55 -3.89
C ASP A 49 14.49 3.45 -2.72
N ALA A 50 13.49 3.90 -1.94
CA ALA A 50 13.71 4.78 -0.80
C ALA A 50 14.43 4.10 0.38
N LEU A 51 14.33 2.80 0.53
CA LEU A 51 15.01 2.03 1.56
C LEU A 51 16.43 1.63 1.14
N LEU A 52 16.65 1.32 -0.14
CA LEU A 52 17.96 0.92 -0.67
C LEU A 52 19.01 2.03 -0.71
N ILE A 53 18.65 3.29 -0.39
CA ILE A 53 19.66 4.36 -0.18
C ILE A 53 20.69 4.03 0.92
N HIS A 54 20.37 3.10 1.80
CA HIS A 54 21.26 2.61 2.85
C HIS A 54 22.25 1.54 2.36
N ASN A 55 22.20 1.17 1.07
CA ASN A 55 23.00 0.10 0.46
C ASN A 55 22.93 -1.25 1.20
N ASP A 56 21.80 -1.53 1.83
CA ASP A 56 21.54 -2.75 2.58
C ASP A 56 20.26 -3.41 2.09
N SER A 57 20.39 -4.63 1.58
CA SER A 57 19.24 -5.44 1.12
C SER A 57 18.35 -5.93 2.26
N LEU A 58 18.89 -6.00 3.47
CA LEU A 58 18.22 -6.43 4.70
C LEU A 58 17.81 -5.24 5.59
N ILE A 59 17.71 -4.06 5.04
CA ILE A 59 17.46 -2.80 5.73
C ILE A 59 16.26 -2.83 6.69
N LEU A 60 15.28 -3.70 6.47
CA LEU A 60 14.17 -3.87 7.41
C LEU A 60 14.61 -4.40 8.77
N HIS A 61 15.76 -5.07 8.88
CA HIS A 61 16.32 -5.54 10.15
C HIS A 61 16.98 -4.41 10.95
N ASP A 62 17.33 -3.30 10.30
CA ASP A 62 17.85 -2.13 11.01
C ASP A 62 16.72 -1.33 11.69
N SER A 63 16.58 -1.56 12.97
CA SER A 63 15.59 -0.81 13.77
C SER A 63 15.90 0.69 13.88
N SER A 64 17.11 1.13 13.49
CA SER A 64 17.53 2.53 13.61
C SER A 64 16.79 3.46 12.66
N ILE A 65 16.31 2.96 11.52
CA ILE A 65 15.56 3.74 10.54
C ILE A 65 14.10 4.02 10.96
N PHE A 66 13.64 3.38 12.04
CA PHE A 66 12.27 3.49 12.54
C PHE A 66 12.14 4.40 13.75
N LYS A 67 10.99 5.08 13.88
CA LYS A 67 10.70 6.02 14.97
C LYS A 67 10.44 5.33 16.30
N GLN A 68 9.55 4.34 16.26
CA GLN A 68 9.00 3.68 17.45
C GLN A 68 9.42 2.21 17.47
N LYS A 69 10.21 1.83 18.48
CA LYS A 69 10.74 0.46 18.60
C LYS A 69 9.65 -0.58 18.83
N GLN A 70 8.63 -0.27 19.63
CA GLN A 70 7.51 -1.19 19.86
C GLN A 70 6.73 -1.46 18.57
N LEU A 71 6.48 -0.41 17.75
CA LEU A 71 5.80 -0.55 16.47
C LEU A 71 6.68 -1.28 15.46
N TYR A 72 8.00 -1.07 15.51
CA TYR A 72 8.96 -1.84 14.73
C TYR A 72 8.79 -3.34 14.95
N TRP A 73 8.82 -3.81 16.20
CA TRP A 73 8.69 -5.23 16.50
C TRP A 73 7.32 -5.81 16.09
N LYS A 74 6.24 -5.04 16.23
CA LYS A 74 4.91 -5.44 15.71
C LYS A 74 4.91 -5.59 14.19
N ASN A 75 5.57 -4.68 13.49
CA ASN A 75 5.69 -4.75 12.02
C ASN A 75 6.55 -5.95 11.62
N MET A 76 7.69 -6.19 12.28
CA MET A 76 8.57 -7.32 12.00
C MET A 76 7.87 -8.67 12.24
N SER A 77 7.09 -8.79 13.30
CA SER A 77 6.25 -9.99 13.53
C SER A 77 5.25 -10.23 12.40
N ALA A 78 4.60 -9.17 11.91
CA ALA A 78 3.67 -9.28 10.79
C ALA A 78 4.38 -9.67 9.48
N ILE A 79 5.57 -9.10 9.22
CA ILE A 79 6.41 -9.43 8.07
C ILE A 79 6.84 -10.89 8.13
N ALA A 80 7.41 -11.33 9.26
CA ALA A 80 7.85 -12.71 9.46
C ALA A 80 6.69 -13.71 9.26
N SER A 81 5.49 -13.39 9.75
CA SER A 81 4.30 -14.21 9.51
C SER A 81 3.89 -14.29 8.03
N GLN A 82 4.07 -13.23 7.27
CA GLN A 82 3.77 -13.22 5.83
C GLN A 82 4.82 -14.00 5.04
N ILE A 83 6.11 -13.85 5.38
CA ILE A 83 7.20 -14.64 4.80
C ILE A 83 6.98 -16.13 5.06
N ALA A 84 6.73 -16.52 6.32
CA ALA A 84 6.57 -17.92 6.71
C ALA A 84 5.36 -18.61 6.03
N ARG A 85 4.33 -17.86 5.67
CA ARG A 85 3.13 -18.38 4.99
C ARG A 85 3.19 -18.28 3.46
N SER A 86 4.20 -17.61 2.91
CA SER A 86 4.32 -17.44 1.47
C SER A 86 4.66 -18.77 0.78
N ASN A 87 3.93 -19.04 -0.30
CA ASN A 87 4.24 -20.16 -1.20
C ASN A 87 4.98 -19.73 -2.45
N ASP A 88 5.37 -18.45 -2.54
CA ASP A 88 6.05 -17.91 -3.70
C ASP A 88 7.44 -18.51 -3.85
N VAL A 89 7.75 -18.94 -5.07
CA VAL A 89 9.01 -19.65 -5.39
C VAL A 89 10.23 -18.79 -5.05
N PHE A 90 10.17 -17.49 -5.30
CA PHE A 90 11.28 -16.58 -5.02
C PHE A 90 11.52 -16.37 -3.52
N ILE A 91 10.49 -16.44 -2.67
CA ILE A 91 10.65 -16.41 -1.21
C ILE A 91 11.32 -17.70 -0.73
N LYS A 92 10.82 -18.85 -1.17
CA LYS A 92 11.42 -20.16 -0.82
C LYS A 92 12.88 -20.24 -1.25
N HIS A 93 13.19 -19.79 -2.47
CA HIS A 93 14.55 -19.75 -2.97
C HIS A 93 15.51 -18.92 -2.10
N ASN A 94 15.06 -17.71 -1.67
CA ASN A 94 15.86 -16.89 -0.76
C ASN A 94 16.04 -17.57 0.60
N PHE A 95 14.99 -18.19 1.14
CA PHE A 95 15.04 -18.93 2.40
C PHE A 95 16.10 -20.05 2.34
N ASP A 96 16.09 -20.86 1.27
CA ASP A 96 16.97 -22.03 1.12
C ASP A 96 18.42 -21.62 0.86
N LYS A 97 18.65 -20.52 0.15
CA LYS A 97 20.00 -20.11 -0.27
C LYS A 97 20.67 -19.08 0.62
N HIS A 98 19.90 -18.36 1.44
CA HIS A 98 20.40 -17.24 2.24
C HIS A 98 20.01 -17.36 3.72
N ASP A 99 19.97 -18.58 4.26
CA ASP A 99 19.71 -18.88 5.68
C ASP A 99 18.45 -18.17 6.25
N GLY A 100 17.40 -18.05 5.42
CA GLY A 100 16.16 -17.38 5.80
C GLY A 100 16.18 -15.86 5.66
N GLU A 101 17.27 -15.27 5.21
CA GLU A 101 17.35 -13.84 4.94
C GLU A 101 16.68 -13.51 3.60
N VAL A 102 15.60 -12.74 3.67
CA VAL A 102 14.83 -12.33 2.49
C VAL A 102 15.04 -10.84 2.22
N PRO A 103 15.61 -10.48 1.06
CA PRO A 103 15.91 -9.09 0.74
C PRO A 103 14.63 -8.26 0.58
N ILE A 104 14.75 -6.93 0.82
CA ILE A 104 13.62 -5.99 0.84
C ILE A 104 12.76 -6.06 -0.42
N TRP A 105 13.35 -6.17 -1.61
CA TRP A 105 12.59 -6.25 -2.86
C TRP A 105 11.71 -7.51 -2.97
N ALA A 106 12.14 -8.62 -2.37
CA ALA A 106 11.33 -9.84 -2.33
C ALA A 106 10.26 -9.76 -1.22
N VAL A 107 10.61 -9.21 -0.06
CA VAL A 107 9.67 -9.03 1.06
C VAL A 107 8.49 -8.16 0.65
N VAL A 108 8.70 -7.00 0.01
CA VAL A 108 7.61 -6.06 -0.30
C VAL A 108 6.58 -6.64 -1.28
N GLU A 109 6.97 -7.60 -2.12
CA GLU A 109 6.04 -8.23 -3.07
C GLU A 109 4.93 -9.02 -2.37
N ILE A 110 5.26 -9.68 -1.26
CA ILE A 110 4.29 -10.49 -0.50
C ILE A 110 3.57 -9.71 0.59
N LEU A 111 4.02 -8.48 0.92
CA LEU A 111 3.38 -7.69 1.98
C LEU A 111 2.00 -7.19 1.56
N SER A 112 1.06 -7.28 2.50
CA SER A 112 -0.23 -6.63 2.34
C SER A 112 -0.09 -5.11 2.29
N PHE A 113 -1.03 -4.44 1.62
CA PHE A 113 -1.07 -2.98 1.55
C PHE A 113 -1.11 -2.32 2.94
N GLY A 114 -1.82 -2.95 3.88
CA GLY A 114 -1.87 -2.51 5.26
C GLY A 114 -0.52 -2.61 5.98
N THR A 115 0.27 -3.65 5.71
CA THR A 115 1.62 -3.80 6.27
C THR A 115 2.58 -2.78 5.69
N LEU A 116 2.54 -2.54 4.38
CA LEU A 116 3.31 -1.47 3.73
C LEU A 116 3.02 -0.10 4.35
N SER A 117 1.74 0.22 4.56
CA SER A 117 1.33 1.47 5.22
C SER A 117 1.90 1.60 6.63
N LYS A 118 1.91 0.52 7.42
CA LYS A 118 2.47 0.52 8.78
C LYS A 118 3.99 0.72 8.80
N ILE A 119 4.72 0.12 7.84
CA ILE A 119 6.15 0.35 7.66
C ILE A 119 6.39 1.83 7.37
N ILE A 120 5.73 2.39 6.36
CA ILE A 120 5.87 3.80 5.97
C ILE A 120 5.56 4.73 7.14
N LYS A 121 4.49 4.46 7.89
CA LYS A 121 4.08 5.24 9.07
C LYS A 121 5.15 5.28 10.16
N ASN A 122 5.98 4.26 10.27
CA ASN A 122 7.02 4.14 11.30
C ASN A 122 8.41 4.58 10.83
N LEU A 123 8.65 4.86 9.56
CA LEU A 123 9.94 5.38 9.09
C LEU A 123 10.28 6.71 9.76
N LYS A 124 11.55 6.92 10.10
CA LYS A 124 12.05 8.22 10.53
C LYS A 124 11.84 9.26 9.43
N THR A 125 11.54 10.47 9.85
CA THR A 125 11.40 11.63 8.96
C THR A 125 12.59 12.57 9.16
N GLY A 126 12.96 13.29 8.12
CA GLY A 126 14.09 14.25 8.14
C GLY A 126 14.66 14.37 6.72
N ILE A 127 15.55 15.33 6.53
CA ILE A 127 16.23 15.51 5.24
C ILE A 127 17.11 14.28 4.99
N GLY A 128 17.02 13.71 3.77
CA GLY A 128 17.81 12.53 3.38
C GLY A 128 17.33 11.19 3.97
N SER A 129 16.24 11.18 4.77
CA SER A 129 15.66 9.92 5.26
C SER A 129 14.94 9.16 4.16
N SER A 130 14.79 7.83 4.35
CA SER A 130 14.00 7.00 3.43
C SER A 130 12.59 7.55 3.24
N TYR A 131 11.96 8.11 4.30
CA TYR A 131 10.66 8.74 4.16
C TYR A 131 10.71 9.98 3.25
N SER A 132 11.71 10.84 3.37
CA SER A 132 11.79 12.05 2.52
C SER A 132 11.96 11.72 1.05
N ILE A 133 12.70 10.67 0.73
CA ILE A 133 12.90 10.17 -0.64
C ILE A 133 11.61 9.54 -1.17
N LEU A 134 10.94 8.71 -0.36
CA LEU A 134 9.64 8.18 -0.73
C LEU A 134 8.64 9.30 -1.00
N ALA A 135 8.53 10.28 -0.11
CA ALA A 135 7.59 11.39 -0.21
C ALA A 135 7.82 12.28 -1.44
N SER A 136 9.07 12.44 -1.90
CA SER A 136 9.38 13.22 -3.09
C SER A 136 8.75 12.66 -4.37
N ASN A 137 8.42 11.37 -4.40
CA ASN A 137 7.70 10.75 -5.52
C ASN A 137 6.19 11.03 -5.53
N TYR A 138 5.64 11.62 -4.45
CA TYR A 138 4.22 11.88 -4.26
C TYR A 138 3.91 13.35 -4.02
N GLN A 139 4.68 14.25 -4.63
CA GLN A 139 4.47 15.68 -4.52
C GLN A 139 3.08 16.10 -5.02
N TYR A 140 2.51 17.07 -4.35
CA TYR A 140 1.24 17.68 -4.74
C TYR A 140 1.37 19.20 -4.80
N LYS A 141 0.46 19.84 -5.51
CA LYS A 141 0.38 21.31 -5.55
C LYS A 141 -0.33 21.82 -4.32
N SER A 142 0.34 22.68 -3.54
CA SER A 142 -0.28 23.40 -2.44
C SER A 142 -1.28 24.46 -2.97
N LYS A 143 -2.09 25.01 -2.08
CA LYS A 143 -3.01 26.13 -2.42
C LYS A 143 -2.30 27.33 -3.03
N LYS A 144 -1.00 27.49 -2.75
CA LYS A 144 -0.14 28.57 -3.30
C LYS A 144 0.57 28.16 -4.61
N GLY A 145 0.24 27.00 -5.19
CA GLY A 145 0.82 26.49 -6.42
C GLY A 145 2.20 25.82 -6.29
N ASN A 146 2.82 25.82 -5.12
CA ASN A 146 4.14 25.23 -4.91
C ASN A 146 4.04 23.69 -4.83
N SER A 147 5.04 22.97 -5.36
CA SER A 147 5.17 21.53 -5.17
C SER A 147 5.63 21.24 -3.74
N VAL A 148 4.90 20.40 -3.05
CA VAL A 148 5.15 20.07 -1.64
C VAL A 148 5.12 18.56 -1.44
N ASN A 149 6.05 18.04 -0.66
CA ASN A 149 6.04 16.63 -0.26
C ASN A 149 4.91 16.39 0.76
N PRO A 150 4.16 15.29 0.65
CA PRO A 150 3.14 14.95 1.64
C PRO A 150 3.78 14.72 3.01
N SER A 151 3.07 15.10 4.06
CA SER A 151 3.42 14.65 5.41
C SER A 151 3.20 13.14 5.52
N GLN A 152 3.88 12.48 6.46
CA GLN A 152 3.72 11.04 6.66
C GLN A 152 2.27 10.64 6.98
N LYS A 153 1.57 11.46 7.78
CA LYS A 153 0.13 11.28 8.06
C LYS A 153 -0.70 11.35 6.78
N MET A 154 -0.42 12.32 5.91
CA MET A 154 -1.14 12.50 4.65
C MET A 154 -0.91 11.32 3.70
N LEU A 155 0.36 10.93 3.47
CA LEU A 155 0.68 9.81 2.59
C LEU A 155 0.04 8.50 3.08
N THR A 156 0.12 8.20 4.38
CA THR A 156 -0.50 7.00 4.93
C THR A 156 -2.03 7.03 4.90
N SER A 157 -2.66 8.21 5.01
CA SER A 157 -4.11 8.35 4.81
C SER A 157 -4.52 8.09 3.36
N TRP A 158 -3.74 8.54 2.38
CA TRP A 158 -3.99 8.23 0.96
C TRP A 158 -3.89 6.73 0.69
N ILE A 159 -2.85 6.08 1.20
CA ILE A 159 -2.67 4.62 1.10
C ILE A 159 -3.86 3.88 1.74
N GLN A 160 -4.31 4.32 2.90
CA GLN A 160 -5.46 3.73 3.57
C GLN A 160 -6.76 3.92 2.76
N GLY A 161 -6.98 5.10 2.17
CA GLY A 161 -8.11 5.35 1.28
C GLY A 161 -8.14 4.39 0.08
N VAL A 162 -6.98 4.18 -0.56
CA VAL A 162 -6.84 3.20 -1.65
C VAL A 162 -7.13 1.78 -1.17
N SER A 163 -6.67 1.41 0.03
CA SER A 163 -6.95 0.09 0.62
C SER A 163 -8.44 -0.15 0.88
N VAL A 164 -9.18 0.89 1.29
CA VAL A 164 -10.64 0.80 1.48
C VAL A 164 -11.38 0.62 0.16
N LEU A 165 -10.94 1.30 -0.91
CA LEU A 165 -11.54 1.16 -2.24
C LEU A 165 -11.30 -0.23 -2.86
N ARG A 166 -10.28 -0.95 -2.38
CA ARG A 166 -9.95 -2.31 -2.86
C ARG A 166 -10.87 -3.38 -2.27
N ASN A 167 -11.37 -3.18 -1.04
CA ASN A 167 -12.20 -4.13 -0.30
C ASN A 167 -13.69 -3.89 -0.55
#